data_194b7545cc7c6b0801a911ead5b17eb3
#
_entry.id   194b7545cc7c6b0801a911ead5b17eb3
#
_cell.length_a   1.000
_cell.length_b   1.000
_cell.length_c   1.000
_cell.angle_alpha   90.00
_cell.angle_beta   90.00
_cell.angle_gamma   90.00
#
_symmetry.space_group_name_H-M   'P 1'
#
loop_
_entity.id
_entity.type
_entity.pdbx_description
1 polymer ?
#
loop_
_entity_poly.entity_id
_entity_poly.type
_entity_poly.pdbx_seq_one_letter_code
_entity_poly.pdbx_strand_id
1 'polypeptide(L)'
;MRPTCVFALALLALVVVPTPNLSQTGQTSGQSTAPMESTRGIVGGGVRVRGWTGKIDAKEEAAGMTLKSAKLVKEGDALHVTTGPAVTYWNPRNKAAGDYTVMATFKEPKYMNLNSHPHPYGLVIAGNDLGTDQQTYLYCAAYGNGNFIVRGFGPAPFQMNGPRGAPDPAVNKAAGVGEPVTQEIAISVRGDKVDCWINKKVVASYDKSALVTPGKLKSTNGVYGIRFAHNTEAFVTGLTVSYFRDPPQRP
;
A
#
# COMPACT_ATOMS: atom_id res chain seq x y z
N MET A 1 46.75 45.52 -70.81
CA MET A 1 46.84 46.08 -69.46
C MET A 1 46.08 45.19 -68.51
N ARG A 2 46.74 44.40 -67.65
CA ARG A 2 46.15 43.49 -66.69
C ARG A 2 46.39 44.12 -65.32
N PRO A 3 45.36 44.21 -64.41
CA PRO A 3 45.63 44.53 -63.05
C PRO A 3 45.78 43.23 -62.22
N THR A 4 46.82 43.25 -61.44
CA THR A 4 47.23 42.22 -60.48
C THR A 4 46.32 42.23 -59.26
N CYS A 5 45.67 41.08 -58.97
CA CYS A 5 44.97 40.89 -57.72
C CYS A 5 45.94 40.41 -56.62
N VAL A 6 46.03 41.18 -55.56
CA VAL A 6 46.75 40.83 -54.33
C VAL A 6 45.79 40.07 -53.42
N PHE A 7 46.11 38.81 -53.14
CA PHE A 7 45.40 38.03 -52.14
C PHE A 7 45.99 38.34 -50.77
N ALA A 8 45.18 38.90 -49.91
CA ALA A 8 45.47 39.01 -48.45
C ALA A 8 45.04 37.74 -47.75
N LEU A 9 46.02 37.02 -47.22
CA LEU A 9 45.75 35.89 -46.31
C LEU A 9 45.36 36.40 -44.92
N ALA A 10 44.12 36.22 -44.54
CA ALA A 10 43.68 36.44 -43.12
C ALA A 10 43.91 35.14 -42.32
N LEU A 11 44.85 35.17 -41.38
CA LEU A 11 45.03 34.12 -40.38
C LEU A 11 43.88 34.19 -39.37
N LEU A 12 43.00 33.17 -39.36
CA LEU A 12 42.00 33.01 -38.35
C LEU A 12 42.62 32.25 -37.17
N ALA A 13 42.90 32.93 -36.09
CA ALA A 13 43.32 32.30 -34.82
C ALA A 13 42.12 31.60 -34.17
N LEU A 14 42.14 30.28 -34.13
CA LEU A 14 41.15 29.48 -33.40
C LEU A 14 41.44 29.58 -31.90
N VAL A 15 40.65 30.36 -31.19
CA VAL A 15 40.66 30.35 -29.72
C VAL A 15 39.85 29.15 -29.25
N VAL A 16 40.55 28.12 -28.75
CA VAL A 16 39.94 26.97 -28.09
C VAL A 16 39.60 27.40 -26.66
N VAL A 17 38.31 27.65 -26.41
CA VAL A 17 37.80 27.87 -25.07
C VAL A 17 37.55 26.48 -24.43
N PRO A 18 38.18 26.13 -23.31
CA PRO A 18 37.86 24.90 -22.61
C PRO A 18 36.46 24.99 -22.03
N THR A 19 35.53 24.16 -22.50
CA THR A 19 34.22 23.96 -21.85
C THR A 19 34.43 23.31 -20.51
N PRO A 20 33.82 23.83 -19.40
CA PRO A 20 33.86 23.13 -18.15
C PRO A 20 33.05 21.84 -18.27
N ASN A 21 33.68 20.71 -17.98
CA ASN A 21 33.03 19.42 -17.78
C ASN A 21 32.06 19.56 -16.59
N LEU A 22 30.78 19.68 -16.87
CA LEU A 22 29.73 19.43 -15.90
C LEU A 22 29.77 17.95 -15.58
N SER A 23 30.50 17.60 -14.52
CA SER A 23 30.37 16.30 -13.88
C SER A 23 28.89 16.14 -13.52
N GLN A 24 28.16 15.30 -14.26
CA GLN A 24 26.90 14.76 -13.81
C GLN A 24 27.18 14.00 -12.51
N THR A 25 26.98 14.67 -11.38
CA THR A 25 26.80 13.99 -10.11
C THR A 25 25.57 13.11 -10.28
N GLY A 26 25.80 11.82 -10.50
CA GLY A 26 24.77 10.81 -10.45
C GLY A 26 24.00 10.99 -9.14
N GLN A 27 22.75 11.40 -9.23
CA GLN A 27 21.81 11.24 -8.16
C GLN A 27 21.65 9.73 -7.92
N THR A 28 22.53 9.17 -7.12
CA THR A 28 22.23 7.96 -6.37
C THR A 28 20.95 8.27 -5.63
N SER A 29 19.86 7.62 -6.02
CA SER A 29 18.63 7.55 -5.28
C SER A 29 19.00 7.17 -3.84
N GLY A 30 19.07 8.15 -2.97
CA GLY A 30 19.37 7.95 -1.57
C GLY A 30 18.31 7.04 -0.96
N GLN A 31 18.63 5.76 -0.88
CA GLN A 31 17.98 4.88 0.06
C GLN A 31 18.19 5.52 1.42
N SER A 32 17.10 6.01 2.01
CA SER A 32 17.09 6.51 3.38
C SER A 32 17.73 5.42 4.27
N THR A 33 18.92 5.68 4.74
CA THR A 33 19.64 4.86 5.73
C THR A 33 19.13 5.14 7.16
N ALA A 34 17.88 5.60 7.32
CA ALA A 34 17.27 5.64 8.64
C ALA A 34 17.29 4.21 9.19
N PRO A 35 17.77 3.99 10.41
CA PRO A 35 17.78 2.68 11.02
C PRO A 35 16.35 2.13 10.96
N MET A 36 16.22 0.91 10.40
CA MET A 36 14.94 0.24 10.34
C MET A 36 14.48 0.04 11.78
N GLU A 37 13.30 0.54 12.12
CA GLU A 37 12.73 0.35 13.45
C GLU A 37 12.77 -1.13 13.80
N SER A 38 13.25 -1.46 15.00
CA SER A 38 13.35 -2.85 15.43
C SER A 38 11.98 -3.51 15.42
N THR A 39 11.86 -4.62 14.72
CA THR A 39 10.64 -5.41 14.71
C THR A 39 10.42 -6.05 16.06
N ARG A 40 9.23 -5.88 16.62
CA ARG A 40 8.89 -6.42 17.94
C ARG A 40 8.76 -7.92 17.92
N GLY A 41 9.24 -8.56 18.96
CA GLY A 41 8.96 -9.96 19.24
C GLY A 41 7.50 -10.15 19.67
N ILE A 42 6.79 -11.05 19.00
CA ILE A 42 5.40 -11.41 19.34
C ILE A 42 5.38 -12.76 20.05
N VAL A 43 4.98 -12.76 21.30
CA VAL A 43 4.82 -14.01 22.06
C VAL A 43 3.55 -14.73 21.60
N GLY A 44 3.67 -16.05 21.36
CA GLY A 44 2.53 -16.87 20.95
C GLY A 44 1.97 -16.51 19.58
N GLY A 45 2.80 -16.06 18.66
CA GLY A 45 2.42 -15.68 17.31
C GLY A 45 1.89 -16.84 16.46
N GLY A 46 1.52 -16.50 15.24
CA GLY A 46 0.90 -17.38 14.25
C GLY A 46 -0.57 -17.07 14.01
N VAL A 47 -1.16 -17.78 13.05
CA VAL A 47 -2.57 -17.66 12.69
C VAL A 47 -3.38 -18.73 13.45
N ARG A 48 -4.27 -18.30 14.34
CA ARG A 48 -5.12 -19.17 15.14
C ARG A 48 -6.61 -19.03 14.83
N VAL A 49 -6.94 -18.48 13.66
CA VAL A 49 -8.31 -18.37 13.17
C VAL A 49 -8.52 -19.40 12.08
N ARG A 50 -9.51 -20.28 12.29
CA ARG A 50 -9.80 -21.39 11.35
C ARG A 50 -10.04 -20.88 9.92
N GLY A 51 -9.33 -21.46 8.96
CA GLY A 51 -9.45 -21.14 7.54
C GLY A 51 -8.69 -19.88 7.11
N TRP A 52 -8.07 -19.16 8.05
CA TRP A 52 -7.20 -18.02 7.72
C TRP A 52 -5.75 -18.44 7.53
N THR A 53 -5.06 -17.71 6.70
CA THR A 53 -3.62 -17.78 6.48
C THR A 53 -3.08 -16.37 6.28
N GLY A 54 -1.77 -16.25 6.05
CA GLY A 54 -1.14 -14.96 5.78
C GLY A 54 0.23 -15.11 5.15
N LYS A 55 0.77 -13.98 4.72
CA LYS A 55 2.16 -13.85 4.27
C LYS A 55 2.73 -12.53 4.80
N ILE A 56 3.92 -12.60 5.38
CA ILE A 56 4.70 -11.40 5.73
C ILE A 56 5.40 -10.86 4.50
N ASP A 57 5.89 -9.63 4.55
CA ASP A 57 6.58 -9.03 3.42
C ASP A 57 7.94 -9.71 3.18
N ALA A 58 8.30 -9.88 1.92
CA ALA A 58 9.51 -10.57 1.50
C ALA A 58 10.79 -9.99 2.13
N LYS A 59 10.84 -8.67 2.36
CA LYS A 59 11.97 -8.02 3.04
C LYS A 59 12.15 -8.54 4.47
N GLU A 60 11.06 -8.78 5.17
CA GLU A 60 11.07 -9.26 6.56
C GLU A 60 11.27 -10.77 6.62
N GLU A 61 10.78 -11.52 5.62
CA GLU A 61 11.15 -12.93 5.43
C GLU A 61 12.65 -13.08 5.21
N ALA A 62 13.26 -12.25 4.37
CA ALA A 62 14.70 -12.22 4.13
C ALA A 62 15.51 -11.86 5.39
N ALA A 63 14.92 -11.14 6.34
CA ALA A 63 15.49 -10.86 7.66
C ALA A 63 15.27 -11.99 8.67
N GLY A 64 14.78 -13.16 8.23
CA GLY A 64 14.59 -14.35 9.07
C GLY A 64 13.29 -14.38 9.86
N MET A 65 12.36 -13.41 9.63
CA MET A 65 11.05 -13.43 10.25
C MET A 65 10.12 -14.43 9.56
N THR A 66 9.11 -14.84 10.29
CA THR A 66 8.11 -15.79 9.80
C THR A 66 6.72 -15.32 10.20
N LEU A 67 5.69 -15.99 9.72
CA LEU A 67 4.31 -15.72 10.13
C LEU A 67 4.09 -15.90 11.65
N LYS A 68 4.96 -16.65 12.35
CA LYS A 68 4.97 -16.76 13.82
C LYS A 68 5.45 -15.47 14.50
N SER A 69 6.07 -14.56 13.78
CA SER A 69 6.47 -13.23 14.27
C SER A 69 5.32 -12.21 14.26
N ALA A 70 4.13 -12.62 13.83
CA ALA A 70 2.89 -11.86 13.92
C ALA A 70 1.79 -12.77 14.48
N LYS A 71 0.71 -12.19 14.98
CA LYS A 71 -0.40 -12.94 15.61
C LYS A 71 -1.73 -12.52 15.02
N LEU A 72 -2.54 -13.51 14.64
CA LEU A 72 -3.95 -13.37 14.30
C LEU A 72 -4.76 -14.36 15.15
N VAL A 73 -5.61 -13.85 16.03
CA VAL A 73 -6.50 -14.65 16.88
C VAL A 73 -7.92 -14.10 16.80
N LYS A 74 -8.89 -14.89 17.21
CA LYS A 74 -10.27 -14.45 17.39
C LYS A 74 -10.50 -14.11 18.87
N GLU A 75 -11.00 -12.90 19.16
CA GLU A 75 -11.39 -12.44 20.48
C GLU A 75 -12.83 -11.91 20.41
N GLY A 76 -13.77 -12.66 20.95
CA GLY A 76 -15.20 -12.42 20.75
C GLY A 76 -15.53 -12.48 19.25
N ASP A 77 -16.12 -11.42 18.72
CA ASP A 77 -16.44 -11.30 17.29
C ASP A 77 -15.33 -10.61 16.47
N ALA A 78 -14.28 -10.14 17.13
CA ALA A 78 -13.18 -9.45 16.47
C ALA A 78 -12.06 -10.42 16.05
N LEU A 79 -11.37 -10.07 14.97
CA LEU A 79 -10.05 -10.56 14.65
C LEU A 79 -9.05 -9.63 15.34
N HIS A 80 -8.31 -10.13 16.31
CA HIS A 80 -7.24 -9.37 16.96
C HIS A 80 -5.92 -9.67 16.27
N VAL A 81 -5.31 -8.62 15.74
CA VAL A 81 -4.03 -8.66 15.05
C VAL A 81 -2.98 -7.91 15.86
N THR A 82 -1.82 -8.54 16.04
CA THR A 82 -0.62 -7.89 16.58
C THR A 82 0.54 -8.26 15.68
N THR A 83 1.26 -7.27 15.16
CA THR A 83 2.35 -7.51 14.21
C THR A 83 3.71 -7.15 14.79
N GLY A 84 4.68 -7.99 14.54
CA GLY A 84 6.09 -7.63 14.46
C GLY A 84 6.37 -7.18 13.01
N PRO A 85 6.45 -8.12 12.03
CA PRO A 85 6.58 -7.79 10.61
C PRO A 85 5.27 -7.29 10.01
N ALA A 86 5.37 -6.61 8.86
CA ALA A 86 4.22 -6.30 8.03
C ALA A 86 3.64 -7.59 7.42
N VAL A 87 2.32 -7.71 7.44
CA VAL A 87 1.62 -8.94 7.08
C VAL A 87 0.30 -8.70 6.36
N THR A 88 -0.02 -9.56 5.43
CA THR A 88 -1.34 -9.66 4.82
C THR A 88 -1.98 -10.97 5.29
N TYR A 89 -3.22 -10.90 5.79
CA TYR A 89 -4.01 -12.05 6.21
C TYR A 89 -5.27 -12.19 5.35
N TRP A 90 -5.64 -13.41 5.02
CA TRP A 90 -6.84 -13.72 4.27
C TRP A 90 -7.40 -15.10 4.60
N ASN A 91 -8.68 -15.27 4.32
CA ASN A 91 -9.28 -16.59 4.21
C ASN A 91 -9.49 -16.88 2.71
N PRO A 92 -8.98 -17.97 2.14
CA PRO A 92 -9.14 -18.28 0.71
C PRO A 92 -10.60 -18.41 0.22
N ARG A 93 -11.55 -18.55 1.16
CA ARG A 93 -12.98 -18.56 0.86
C ARG A 93 -13.58 -17.17 0.72
N ASN A 94 -12.90 -16.13 1.22
CA ASN A 94 -13.33 -14.74 1.12
C ASN A 94 -13.05 -14.23 -0.30
N LYS A 95 -13.94 -14.49 -1.23
CA LYS A 95 -13.80 -14.09 -2.64
C LYS A 95 -14.87 -13.07 -3.01
N ALA A 96 -14.47 -12.10 -3.83
CA ALA A 96 -15.36 -11.11 -4.42
C ALA A 96 -15.11 -11.01 -5.92
N ALA A 97 -16.17 -10.79 -6.70
CA ALA A 97 -16.11 -10.67 -8.15
C ALA A 97 -17.23 -9.77 -8.67
N GLY A 98 -17.00 -9.12 -9.82
CA GLY A 98 -17.94 -8.17 -10.42
C GLY A 98 -17.96 -6.86 -9.65
N ASP A 99 -19.15 -6.32 -9.42
CA ASP A 99 -19.39 -5.11 -8.66
C ASP A 99 -19.70 -5.44 -7.19
N TYR A 100 -18.83 -5.01 -6.30
CA TYR A 100 -18.93 -5.35 -4.88
C TYR A 100 -18.35 -4.24 -3.99
N THR A 101 -18.65 -4.31 -2.70
CA THR A 101 -17.98 -3.55 -1.64
C THR A 101 -17.52 -4.49 -0.54
N VAL A 102 -16.24 -4.43 -0.19
CA VAL A 102 -15.68 -5.05 1.03
C VAL A 102 -15.52 -3.98 2.07
N MET A 103 -15.94 -4.25 3.31
CA MET A 103 -15.81 -3.32 4.42
C MET A 103 -15.43 -4.02 5.72
N ALA A 104 -14.78 -3.27 6.63
CA ALA A 104 -14.53 -3.67 8.01
C ALA A 104 -14.28 -2.43 8.87
N THR A 105 -14.47 -2.59 10.18
CA THR A 105 -14.08 -1.62 11.20
C THR A 105 -12.80 -2.05 11.87
N PHE A 106 -11.83 -1.15 11.95
CA PHE A 106 -10.53 -1.33 12.58
C PHE A 106 -10.46 -0.43 13.82
N LYS A 107 -10.18 -1.02 14.98
CA LYS A 107 -9.92 -0.30 16.22
C LYS A 107 -8.49 -0.54 16.64
N GLU A 108 -7.64 0.45 16.49
CA GLU A 108 -6.30 0.49 17.08
C GLU A 108 -6.48 0.89 18.57
N PRO A 109 -6.15 0.02 19.53
CA PRO A 109 -6.47 0.29 20.93
C PRO A 109 -5.53 1.31 21.55
N LYS A 110 -4.31 1.39 21.05
CA LYS A 110 -3.23 2.25 21.57
C LYS A 110 -2.34 2.75 20.44
N TYR A 111 -2.74 3.88 19.87
CA TYR A 111 -2.04 4.50 18.75
C TYR A 111 -0.55 4.74 19.09
N MET A 112 0.33 4.29 18.20
CA MET A 112 1.79 4.40 18.35
C MET A 112 2.40 3.80 19.63
N ASN A 113 1.63 3.06 20.43
CA ASN A 113 2.17 2.44 21.65
C ASN A 113 3.21 1.35 21.35
N LEU A 114 3.18 0.80 20.14
CA LEU A 114 4.08 -0.24 19.66
C LEU A 114 5.11 0.28 18.66
N ASN A 115 5.14 1.57 18.34
CA ASN A 115 5.96 2.16 17.29
C ASN A 115 6.52 3.53 17.71
N SER A 116 7.55 4.01 17.01
CA SER A 116 8.05 5.40 17.11
C SER A 116 7.33 6.35 16.14
N HIS A 117 6.60 5.81 15.14
CA HIS A 117 5.86 6.55 14.13
C HIS A 117 4.61 5.77 13.67
N PRO A 118 3.61 6.44 13.06
CA PRO A 118 2.36 5.79 12.68
C PRO A 118 2.56 4.75 11.59
N HIS A 119 1.87 3.62 11.75
CA HIS A 119 1.83 2.56 10.76
C HIS A 119 0.39 2.27 10.32
N PRO A 120 0.15 1.96 9.02
CA PRO A 120 -1.20 1.78 8.52
C PRO A 120 -1.71 0.36 8.70
N TYR A 121 -3.03 0.26 8.77
CA TYR A 121 -3.80 -0.98 8.69
C TYR A 121 -5.03 -0.77 7.81
N GLY A 122 -5.51 -1.82 7.16
CA GLY A 122 -6.66 -1.69 6.28
C GLY A 122 -7.07 -2.95 5.55
N LEU A 123 -7.89 -2.75 4.52
CA LEU A 123 -8.49 -3.79 3.70
C LEU A 123 -7.65 -4.13 2.49
N VAL A 124 -7.73 -5.39 2.09
CA VAL A 124 -7.18 -5.95 0.85
C VAL A 124 -8.33 -6.42 -0.03
N ILE A 125 -8.25 -6.16 -1.32
CA ILE A 125 -9.10 -6.74 -2.37
C ILE A 125 -8.26 -7.23 -3.54
N ALA A 126 -8.91 -7.89 -4.50
CA ALA A 126 -8.27 -8.32 -5.75
C ALA A 126 -7.07 -9.26 -5.53
N GLY A 127 -7.09 -10.02 -4.44
CA GLY A 127 -6.02 -10.95 -4.10
C GLY A 127 -5.99 -12.14 -5.06
N ASN A 128 -4.93 -12.21 -5.88
CA ASN A 128 -4.66 -13.32 -6.78
C ASN A 128 -3.28 -13.89 -6.45
N ASP A 129 -3.14 -15.19 -6.53
CA ASP A 129 -1.90 -15.96 -6.22
C ASP A 129 -1.30 -15.63 -4.85
N LEU A 130 -2.16 -15.29 -3.89
CA LEU A 130 -1.73 -14.92 -2.54
C LEU A 130 -0.90 -16.03 -1.89
N GLY A 131 0.17 -15.62 -1.20
CA GLY A 131 1.12 -16.53 -0.57
C GLY A 131 2.27 -16.96 -1.47
N THR A 132 2.26 -16.60 -2.75
CA THR A 132 3.36 -16.86 -3.70
C THR A 132 4.13 -15.57 -4.02
N ASP A 133 5.22 -15.70 -4.75
CA ASP A 133 5.99 -14.54 -5.25
C ASP A 133 5.30 -13.84 -6.44
N GLN A 134 4.24 -14.44 -6.97
CA GLN A 134 3.41 -13.89 -8.05
C GLN A 134 2.12 -13.24 -7.53
N GLN A 135 2.01 -13.05 -6.21
CA GLN A 135 0.81 -12.48 -5.61
C GLN A 135 0.55 -11.05 -6.10
N THR A 136 -0.73 -10.77 -6.37
CA THR A 136 -1.20 -9.42 -6.67
C THR A 136 -2.37 -9.07 -5.78
N TYR A 137 -2.44 -7.85 -5.28
CA TYR A 137 -3.58 -7.32 -4.54
C TYR A 137 -3.51 -5.79 -4.40
N LEU A 138 -4.66 -5.16 -4.15
CA LEU A 138 -4.77 -3.75 -3.78
C LEU A 138 -5.15 -3.64 -2.32
N TYR A 139 -4.64 -2.63 -1.62
CA TYR A 139 -5.09 -2.31 -0.28
C TYR A 139 -5.31 -0.82 -0.08
N CYS A 140 -6.33 -0.49 0.71
CA CYS A 140 -6.61 0.82 1.25
C CYS A 140 -6.44 0.74 2.77
N ALA A 141 -5.60 1.60 3.33
CA ALA A 141 -5.24 1.56 4.74
C ALA A 141 -5.20 2.96 5.35
N ALA A 142 -5.57 3.06 6.61
CA ALA A 142 -5.54 4.28 7.38
C ALA A 142 -4.40 4.26 8.40
N TYR A 143 -3.92 5.45 8.73
CA TYR A 143 -3.04 5.70 9.85
C TYR A 143 -3.82 6.39 10.98
N GLY A 144 -3.48 6.12 12.22
CA GLY A 144 -4.09 6.81 13.36
C GLY A 144 -3.77 8.31 13.49
N ASN A 145 -2.99 8.87 12.57
CA ASN A 145 -2.67 10.31 12.52
C ASN A 145 -3.53 11.12 11.54
N GLY A 146 -4.51 10.49 10.88
CA GLY A 146 -5.37 11.16 9.90
C GLY A 146 -4.90 11.05 8.45
N ASN A 147 -3.90 10.24 8.17
CA ASN A 147 -3.46 9.93 6.81
C ASN A 147 -4.07 8.61 6.34
N PHE A 148 -4.12 8.42 5.03
CA PHE A 148 -4.45 7.15 4.39
C PHE A 148 -3.46 6.81 3.28
N ILE A 149 -3.43 5.55 2.87
CA ILE A 149 -2.59 5.09 1.78
C ILE A 149 -3.33 4.07 0.92
N VAL A 150 -3.14 4.17 -0.39
CA VAL A 150 -3.60 3.17 -1.35
C VAL A 150 -2.38 2.62 -2.07
N ARG A 151 -2.17 1.33 -1.93
CA ARG A 151 -1.03 0.61 -2.52
C ARG A 151 -1.46 -0.76 -2.98
N GLY A 152 -0.56 -1.42 -3.69
CA GLY A 152 -0.75 -2.80 -4.07
C GLY A 152 0.58 -3.52 -4.25
N PHE A 153 0.44 -4.81 -4.43
CA PHE A 153 1.49 -5.71 -4.86
C PHE A 153 1.13 -6.26 -6.24
N GLY A 154 2.09 -6.24 -7.11
CA GLY A 154 2.14 -6.92 -8.38
C GLY A 154 3.46 -7.67 -8.44
N PRO A 155 4.10 -7.85 -9.60
CA PRO A 155 5.48 -8.30 -9.70
C PRO A 155 6.45 -7.42 -8.88
N ALA A 156 6.08 -6.15 -8.65
CA ALA A 156 6.71 -5.25 -7.70
C ALA A 156 5.63 -4.45 -6.94
N PRO A 157 5.91 -3.97 -5.72
CA PRO A 157 5.00 -3.07 -5.01
C PRO A 157 4.72 -1.80 -5.82
N PHE A 158 3.46 -1.36 -5.85
CA PHE A 158 3.06 -0.12 -6.51
C PHE A 158 2.27 0.81 -5.58
N GLN A 159 2.33 2.11 -5.85
CA GLN A 159 1.72 3.14 -5.02
C GLN A 159 0.74 3.96 -5.86
N MET A 160 -0.40 4.31 -5.27
CA MET A 160 -1.46 5.05 -5.95
C MET A 160 -1.60 6.50 -5.45
N ASN A 161 -1.27 6.79 -4.19
CA ASN A 161 -1.37 8.12 -3.60
C ASN A 161 -0.08 8.60 -2.92
N GLY A 162 1.07 8.16 -3.45
CA GLY A 162 2.39 8.59 -3.00
C GLY A 162 3.02 7.74 -1.90
N PRO A 163 4.33 7.97 -1.61
CA PRO A 163 5.13 7.08 -0.77
C PRO A 163 4.77 7.13 0.73
N ARG A 164 4.13 8.21 1.17
CA ARG A 164 3.74 8.41 2.58
C ARG A 164 2.23 8.51 2.76
N GLY A 165 1.46 8.25 1.70
CA GLY A 165 0.03 8.50 1.68
C GLY A 165 -0.30 9.99 1.68
N ALA A 166 -1.56 10.32 1.98
CA ALA A 166 -2.07 11.68 2.02
C ALA A 166 -2.96 11.89 3.26
N PRO A 167 -3.02 13.10 3.82
CA PRO A 167 -4.01 13.43 4.84
C PRO A 167 -5.40 13.56 4.20
N ASP A 168 -6.42 13.15 4.94
CA ASP A 168 -7.82 13.36 4.57
C ASP A 168 -8.67 13.61 5.82
N PRO A 169 -9.57 14.60 5.83
CA PRO A 169 -10.41 14.91 6.97
C PRO A 169 -11.39 13.79 7.36
N ALA A 170 -11.65 12.83 6.46
CA ALA A 170 -12.45 11.65 6.78
C ALA A 170 -11.71 10.63 7.65
N VAL A 171 -10.38 10.69 7.69
CA VAL A 171 -9.57 9.75 8.50
C VAL A 171 -9.50 10.24 9.93
N ASN A 172 -10.00 9.45 10.87
CA ASN A 172 -9.95 9.81 12.28
C ASN A 172 -8.51 9.89 12.79
N LYS A 173 -8.28 10.84 13.70
CA LYS A 173 -7.00 11.00 14.41
C LYS A 173 -7.16 10.50 15.84
N ALA A 174 -6.19 9.76 16.33
CA ALA A 174 -6.07 9.49 17.76
C ALA A 174 -5.87 10.81 18.52
N ALA A 175 -6.42 10.90 19.72
CA ALA A 175 -6.26 12.11 20.57
C ALA A 175 -4.81 12.32 21.00
N GLY A 176 -4.01 11.26 21.05
CA GLY A 176 -2.59 11.27 21.41
C GLY A 176 -1.96 9.88 21.29
N VAL A 177 -0.65 9.80 21.55
CA VAL A 177 0.07 8.53 21.64
C VAL A 177 -0.50 7.71 22.80
N GLY A 178 -0.78 6.42 22.54
CA GLY A 178 -1.41 5.52 23.52
C GLY A 178 -2.93 5.59 23.55
N GLU A 179 -3.54 6.55 22.85
CA GLU A 179 -5.00 6.70 22.79
C GLU A 179 -5.62 5.86 21.67
N PRO A 180 -6.86 5.40 21.80
CA PRO A 180 -7.51 4.59 20.79
C PRO A 180 -7.93 5.41 19.58
N VAL A 181 -7.98 4.75 18.42
CA VAL A 181 -8.58 5.31 17.21
C VAL A 181 -9.33 4.21 16.45
N THR A 182 -10.45 4.57 15.85
CA THR A 182 -11.28 3.63 15.07
C THR A 182 -11.50 4.19 13.67
N GLN A 183 -11.39 3.31 12.68
CA GLN A 183 -11.65 3.60 11.27
C GLN A 183 -12.64 2.57 10.72
N GLU A 184 -13.67 3.01 10.02
CA GLU A 184 -14.43 2.15 9.11
C GLU A 184 -13.78 2.28 7.73
N ILE A 185 -13.29 1.19 7.16
CA ILE A 185 -12.64 1.18 5.85
C ILE A 185 -13.46 0.33 4.91
N ALA A 186 -13.71 0.84 3.70
CA ALA A 186 -14.32 0.05 2.64
C ALA A 186 -13.59 0.26 1.31
N ILE A 187 -13.65 -0.75 0.46
CA ILE A 187 -13.19 -0.65 -0.94
C ILE A 187 -14.34 -1.15 -1.80
N SER A 188 -14.82 -0.30 -2.71
CA SER A 188 -15.84 -0.67 -3.68
C SER A 188 -15.26 -0.80 -5.08
N VAL A 189 -15.72 -1.80 -5.80
CA VAL A 189 -15.52 -1.98 -7.25
C VAL A 189 -16.89 -1.83 -7.88
N ARG A 190 -17.06 -0.83 -8.76
CA ARG A 190 -18.33 -0.60 -9.45
C ARG A 190 -18.10 -0.07 -10.85
N GLY A 191 -18.57 -0.82 -11.85
CA GLY A 191 -18.30 -0.50 -13.25
C GLY A 191 -16.79 -0.37 -13.48
N ASP A 192 -16.37 0.80 -13.94
CA ASP A 192 -14.97 1.10 -14.25
C ASP A 192 -14.21 1.79 -13.10
N LYS A 193 -14.80 1.90 -11.91
CA LYS A 193 -14.19 2.58 -10.77
C LYS A 193 -13.86 1.63 -9.63
N VAL A 194 -12.79 1.97 -8.92
CA VAL A 194 -12.39 1.38 -7.65
C VAL A 194 -12.20 2.51 -6.66
N ASP A 195 -13.05 2.55 -5.63
CA ASP A 195 -13.06 3.61 -4.63
C ASP A 195 -12.57 3.08 -3.29
N CYS A 196 -11.68 3.84 -2.65
CA CYS A 196 -11.31 3.67 -1.26
C CYS A 196 -12.18 4.61 -0.41
N TRP A 197 -12.84 4.06 0.60
CA TRP A 197 -13.71 4.77 1.54
C TRP A 197 -13.13 4.66 2.93
N ILE A 198 -13.12 5.77 3.66
CA ILE A 198 -12.80 5.78 5.08
C ILE A 198 -13.88 6.59 5.80
N ASN A 199 -14.44 6.01 6.85
CA ASN A 199 -15.52 6.61 7.65
C ASN A 199 -16.65 7.17 6.78
N LYS A 200 -17.12 6.35 5.81
CA LYS A 200 -18.22 6.63 4.89
C LYS A 200 -17.96 7.76 3.87
N LYS A 201 -16.71 8.16 3.68
CA LYS A 201 -16.31 9.14 2.67
C LYS A 201 -15.33 8.49 1.68
N VAL A 202 -15.48 8.81 0.40
CA VAL A 202 -14.49 8.46 -0.63
C VAL A 202 -13.25 9.31 -0.40
N VAL A 203 -12.12 8.68 -0.12
CA VAL A 203 -10.82 9.34 0.05
C VAL A 203 -9.94 9.20 -1.19
N ALA A 204 -10.22 8.21 -2.04
CA ALA A 204 -9.56 8.04 -3.34
C ALA A 204 -10.46 7.26 -4.30
N SER A 205 -10.36 7.58 -5.59
CA SER A 205 -11.07 6.91 -6.69
C SER A 205 -10.12 6.70 -7.85
N TYR A 206 -10.11 5.50 -8.41
CA TYR A 206 -9.22 5.11 -9.51
C TYR A 206 -10.01 4.43 -10.61
N ASP A 207 -9.59 4.64 -11.85
CA ASP A 207 -10.07 3.83 -12.97
C ASP A 207 -9.54 2.39 -12.84
N LYS A 208 -10.41 1.42 -13.09
CA LYS A 208 -10.04 0.00 -13.10
C LYS A 208 -8.87 -0.26 -14.04
N SER A 209 -8.83 0.39 -15.19
CA SER A 209 -7.74 0.31 -16.17
C SER A 209 -6.39 0.82 -15.63
N ALA A 210 -6.38 1.75 -14.69
CA ALA A 210 -5.16 2.22 -14.03
C ALA A 210 -4.61 1.22 -12.99
N LEU A 211 -5.43 0.30 -12.54
CA LEU A 211 -5.10 -0.73 -11.56
C LEU A 211 -4.83 -2.09 -12.20
N VAL A 212 -5.67 -2.51 -13.17
CA VAL A 212 -5.54 -3.77 -13.89
C VAL A 212 -4.72 -3.52 -15.15
N THR A 213 -3.41 -3.59 -15.01
CA THR A 213 -2.43 -3.30 -16.07
C THR A 213 -1.16 -4.12 -15.81
N PRO A 214 -0.33 -4.39 -16.81
CA PRO A 214 0.96 -5.06 -16.61
C PRO A 214 1.77 -4.44 -15.47
N GLY A 215 2.27 -5.25 -14.58
CA GLY A 215 3.03 -4.81 -13.40
C GLY A 215 2.21 -4.46 -12.17
N LYS A 216 0.86 -4.48 -12.23
CA LYS A 216 -0.03 -4.24 -11.11
C LYS A 216 -0.99 -5.43 -10.88
N LEU A 217 -2.29 -5.19 -10.86
CA LEU A 217 -3.29 -6.24 -10.60
C LEU A 217 -3.54 -7.11 -11.82
N LYS A 218 -3.78 -8.40 -11.60
CA LYS A 218 -4.29 -9.33 -12.62
C LYS A 218 -5.78 -9.09 -12.92
N SER A 219 -6.54 -8.73 -11.89
CA SER A 219 -7.99 -8.51 -11.94
C SER A 219 -8.42 -7.72 -10.71
N THR A 220 -9.60 -7.09 -10.74
CA THR A 220 -10.29 -6.61 -9.53
C THR A 220 -11.06 -7.71 -8.82
N ASN A 221 -11.28 -8.87 -9.46
CA ASN A 221 -11.82 -10.06 -8.82
C ASN A 221 -10.72 -10.79 -8.04
N GLY A 222 -11.08 -11.41 -6.93
CA GLY A 222 -10.12 -12.18 -6.15
C GLY A 222 -10.49 -12.33 -4.69
N VAL A 223 -9.49 -12.72 -3.90
CA VAL A 223 -9.62 -12.86 -2.46
C VAL A 223 -9.55 -11.48 -1.80
N TYR A 224 -10.38 -11.26 -0.76
CA TYR A 224 -10.27 -10.11 0.12
C TYR A 224 -9.78 -10.50 1.52
N GLY A 225 -9.17 -9.55 2.21
CA GLY A 225 -8.57 -9.76 3.51
C GLY A 225 -8.17 -8.46 4.18
N ILE A 226 -7.19 -8.55 5.06
CA ILE A 226 -6.70 -7.42 5.86
C ILE A 226 -5.18 -7.30 5.75
N ARG A 227 -4.69 -6.07 5.80
CA ARG A 227 -3.28 -5.73 5.73
C ARG A 227 -2.86 -4.91 6.94
N PHE A 228 -1.72 -5.24 7.51
CA PHE A 228 -1.10 -4.53 8.62
C PHE A 228 0.36 -4.23 8.31
N ALA A 229 0.79 -3.02 8.61
CA ALA A 229 2.22 -2.70 8.63
C ALA A 229 2.91 -3.35 9.86
N HIS A 230 4.22 -3.22 9.93
CA HIS A 230 4.98 -3.74 11.07
C HIS A 230 4.61 -3.01 12.38
N ASN A 231 4.83 -3.65 13.51
CA ASN A 231 4.64 -3.11 14.85
C ASN A 231 3.22 -2.53 15.12
N THR A 232 2.19 -3.04 14.47
CA THR A 232 0.80 -2.54 14.58
C THR A 232 -0.05 -3.50 15.41
N GLU A 233 -1.05 -2.95 16.09
CA GLU A 233 -2.08 -3.71 16.78
C GLU A 233 -3.46 -3.13 16.47
N ALA A 234 -4.42 -4.00 16.07
CA ALA A 234 -5.82 -3.58 16.00
C ALA A 234 -6.78 -4.77 16.10
N PHE A 235 -8.01 -4.43 16.47
CA PHE A 235 -9.18 -5.31 16.42
C PHE A 235 -9.96 -5.01 15.13
N VAL A 236 -10.30 -6.05 14.38
CA VAL A 236 -11.07 -5.95 13.14
C VAL A 236 -12.42 -6.62 13.30
N THR A 237 -13.50 -5.88 13.09
CA THR A 237 -14.88 -6.38 13.19
C THR A 237 -15.63 -6.11 11.87
N GLY A 238 -16.70 -6.87 11.64
CA GLY A 238 -17.59 -6.61 10.51
C GLY A 238 -16.96 -6.79 9.13
N LEU A 239 -15.92 -7.63 9.00
CA LEU A 239 -15.35 -7.92 7.68
C LEU A 239 -16.38 -8.64 6.82
N THR A 240 -16.94 -7.95 5.85
CA THR A 240 -18.05 -8.41 5.00
C THR A 240 -17.84 -7.98 3.55
N VAL A 241 -18.54 -8.67 2.65
CA VAL A 241 -18.69 -8.29 1.26
C VAL A 241 -20.18 -8.12 0.94
N SER A 242 -20.52 -7.07 0.23
CA SER A 242 -21.85 -6.83 -0.34
C SER A 242 -21.74 -6.64 -1.85
N TYR A 243 -22.78 -7.05 -2.57
CA TYR A 243 -22.83 -6.97 -4.03
C TYR A 243 -23.89 -5.96 -4.44
N PHE A 244 -23.57 -5.15 -5.44
CA PHE A 244 -24.56 -4.31 -6.08
C PHE A 244 -25.49 -5.21 -6.89
N ARG A 245 -26.80 -5.12 -6.59
CA ARG A 245 -27.83 -5.77 -7.42
C ARG A 245 -28.24 -4.75 -8.47
N ASP A 246 -28.18 -5.14 -9.73
CA ASP A 246 -28.85 -4.35 -10.77
C ASP A 246 -30.33 -4.23 -10.39
N PRO A 247 -30.94 -3.03 -10.53
CA PRO A 247 -32.36 -2.94 -10.37
C PRO A 247 -33.04 -3.90 -11.36
N PRO A 248 -34.11 -4.60 -10.94
CA PRO A 248 -34.81 -5.53 -11.83
C PRO A 248 -35.16 -4.78 -13.12
N GLN A 249 -34.70 -5.28 -14.26
CA GLN A 249 -35.10 -4.74 -15.56
C GLN A 249 -36.60 -4.88 -15.62
N ARG A 250 -37.31 -3.76 -15.70
CA ARG A 250 -38.76 -3.76 -15.90
C ARG A 250 -39.03 -4.33 -17.30
N PRO A 251 -39.97 -5.28 -17.43
CA PRO A 251 -40.35 -5.86 -18.71
C PRO A 251 -40.93 -4.80 -19.63
#